data_944f8f2da26d3d93c4928c66d3076f19
#
_entry.id   944f8f2da26d3d93c4928c66d3076f19
#
_cell.length_a   1.000
_cell.length_b   1.000
_cell.length_c   1.000
_cell.angle_alpha   90.00
_cell.angle_beta   90.00
_cell.angle_gamma   90.00
#
_symmetry.space_group_name_H-M   'P 1'
#
loop_
_entity.id
_entity.type
_entity.pdbx_description
1 polymer ?
#
loop_
_entity_poly.entity_id
_entity_poly.type
_entity_poly.pdbx_seq_one_letter_code
_entity_poly.pdbx_strand_id
1 'polypeptide(L)'
;MAEINYALLENYHAYISTFKDTSLDDHDKNKPNEYLCMDRSQKVINFDKIIEDKYPNPYNRPQAFDALYIDGMNVYCIEFKNQKKPENAEVVGKLLDGKKELDKILGEINVNKEQYKFIYCVVHKNCKPHSFNRYKCGIEKEAPRFALAEYKNNGFIDDIYTEDVNFFTKQFNKKTSKELKC
;
A
#
# COMPACT_ATOMS: atom_id res chain seq x y z
N MET A 1 -0.95 -15.96 -15.77
CA MET A 1 -0.42 -14.82 -14.99
C MET A 1 -1.06 -13.57 -15.57
N ALA A 2 -1.53 -12.62 -14.76
CA ALA A 2 -2.13 -11.41 -15.32
C ALA A 2 -1.08 -10.62 -16.13
N GLU A 3 -1.48 -10.03 -17.25
CA GLU A 3 -0.62 -9.26 -18.15
C GLU A 3 0.17 -8.18 -17.41
N ILE A 4 -0.50 -7.43 -16.52
CA ILE A 4 0.13 -6.41 -15.69
C ILE A 4 1.27 -6.95 -14.81
N ASN A 5 1.09 -8.15 -14.22
CA ASN A 5 2.11 -8.75 -13.38
C ASN A 5 3.35 -9.11 -14.21
N TYR A 6 3.14 -9.67 -15.40
CA TYR A 6 4.23 -9.99 -16.33
C TYR A 6 4.96 -8.71 -16.77
N ALA A 7 4.23 -7.70 -17.25
CA ALA A 7 4.81 -6.45 -17.73
C ALA A 7 5.58 -5.69 -16.64
N LEU A 8 5.05 -5.65 -15.41
CA LEU A 8 5.74 -5.01 -14.29
C LEU A 8 6.99 -5.81 -13.86
N LEU A 9 6.92 -7.14 -13.82
CA LEU A 9 8.08 -7.96 -13.48
C LEU A 9 9.17 -7.90 -14.56
N GLU A 10 8.82 -7.81 -15.83
CA GLU A 10 9.77 -7.68 -16.93
C GLU A 10 10.51 -6.32 -16.87
N ASN A 11 9.77 -5.23 -16.68
CA ASN A 11 10.33 -3.87 -16.73
C ASN A 11 10.92 -3.40 -15.39
N TYR A 12 10.43 -3.93 -14.26
CA TYR A 12 10.79 -3.49 -12.91
C TYR A 12 11.29 -4.62 -12.02
N HIS A 13 11.92 -5.66 -12.58
CA HIS A 13 12.44 -6.81 -11.83
C HIS A 13 13.46 -6.43 -10.76
N ALA A 14 14.22 -5.35 -10.96
CA ALA A 14 15.19 -4.86 -9.98
C ALA A 14 14.54 -4.34 -8.69
N TYR A 15 13.24 -4.06 -8.71
CA TYR A 15 12.46 -3.54 -7.59
C TYR A 15 11.60 -4.62 -6.90
N ILE A 16 11.81 -5.89 -7.24
CA ILE A 16 11.14 -6.99 -6.54
C ILE A 16 11.66 -7.04 -5.11
N SER A 17 10.74 -7.00 -4.17
CA SER A 17 10.99 -6.93 -2.74
C SER A 17 10.08 -7.89 -1.97
N THR A 18 9.97 -7.71 -0.67
CA THR A 18 9.08 -8.47 0.21
C THR A 18 8.23 -7.53 1.05
N PHE A 19 7.14 -8.02 1.64
CA PHE A 19 6.36 -7.22 2.60
C PHE A 19 7.21 -6.75 3.78
N LYS A 20 8.17 -7.55 4.22
CA LYS A 20 9.07 -7.13 5.28
C LYS A 20 9.86 -5.89 4.87
N ASP A 21 10.53 -5.95 3.73
CA ASP A 21 11.47 -4.91 3.34
C ASP A 21 10.76 -3.60 2.96
N THR A 22 9.53 -3.67 2.42
CA THR A 22 8.70 -2.49 2.11
C THR A 22 7.96 -1.92 3.31
N SER A 23 7.88 -2.64 4.44
CA SER A 23 7.25 -2.16 5.69
C SER A 23 8.25 -1.62 6.72
N LEU A 24 9.48 -1.38 6.31
CA LEU A 24 10.53 -0.83 7.16
C LEU A 24 10.24 0.63 7.53
N ASP A 25 10.27 0.92 8.83
CA ASP A 25 10.30 2.28 9.35
C ASP A 25 11.75 2.64 9.74
N ASP A 26 12.38 3.47 8.93
CA ASP A 26 13.75 3.96 9.12
C ASP A 26 13.83 5.48 9.36
N HIS A 27 12.68 6.13 9.58
CA HIS A 27 12.61 7.58 9.75
C HIS A 27 13.35 8.10 10.98
N ASP A 28 13.44 7.32 12.05
CA ASP A 28 14.16 7.71 13.26
C ASP A 28 15.49 6.95 13.36
N LYS A 29 16.58 7.56 12.90
CA LYS A 29 17.93 6.98 12.91
C LYS A 29 18.44 6.61 14.31
N ASN A 30 17.80 7.11 15.38
CA ASN A 30 18.16 6.82 16.77
C ASN A 30 17.40 5.59 17.32
N LYS A 31 16.48 5.02 16.56
CA LYS A 31 15.76 3.81 16.94
C LYS A 31 16.17 2.62 16.08
N PRO A 32 16.09 1.40 16.62
CA PRO A 32 16.28 0.21 15.80
C PRO A 32 15.22 0.16 14.68
N ASN A 33 15.61 -0.36 13.53
CA ASN A 33 14.69 -0.60 12.41
C ASN A 33 13.45 -1.37 12.86
N GLU A 34 12.28 -0.81 12.65
CA GLU A 34 11.01 -1.42 13.00
C GLU A 34 10.28 -1.85 11.71
N TYR A 35 9.81 -3.08 11.68
CA TYR A 35 9.06 -3.62 10.55
C TYR A 35 7.61 -3.85 10.96
N LEU A 36 6.67 -3.36 10.18
CA LEU A 36 5.25 -3.59 10.45
C LEU A 36 4.82 -5.01 10.05
N CYS A 37 5.41 -5.55 8.99
CA CYS A 37 5.20 -6.92 8.54
C CYS A 37 6.53 -7.67 8.46
N MET A 38 6.57 -8.90 8.94
CA MET A 38 7.80 -9.72 8.96
C MET A 38 7.86 -10.74 7.81
N ASP A 39 6.86 -10.76 6.93
CA ASP A 39 6.77 -11.74 5.86
C ASP A 39 7.81 -11.49 4.75
N ARG A 40 8.56 -12.54 4.42
CA ARG A 40 9.53 -12.58 3.32
C ARG A 40 9.12 -13.52 2.19
N SER A 41 8.02 -14.25 2.36
CA SER A 41 7.59 -15.28 1.43
C SER A 41 6.84 -14.69 0.22
N GLN A 42 6.05 -13.64 0.45
CA GLN A 42 5.30 -12.98 -0.59
C GLN A 42 6.14 -11.89 -1.26
N LYS A 43 6.17 -11.93 -2.58
CA LYS A 43 6.89 -10.94 -3.39
C LYS A 43 5.97 -9.78 -3.72
N VAL A 44 6.52 -8.59 -3.61
CA VAL A 44 5.88 -7.31 -3.96
C VAL A 44 6.84 -6.50 -4.84
N ILE A 45 6.34 -5.47 -5.48
CA ILE A 45 7.17 -4.46 -6.14
C ILE A 45 7.33 -3.31 -5.16
N ASN A 46 8.56 -2.93 -4.84
CA ASN A 46 8.87 -1.73 -4.05
C ASN A 46 8.60 -0.50 -4.91
N PHE A 47 7.41 0.08 -4.77
CA PHE A 47 6.97 1.16 -5.63
C PHE A 47 7.63 2.50 -5.25
N ASP A 48 7.82 2.72 -3.96
CA ASP A 48 8.51 3.92 -3.48
C ASP A 48 9.93 4.00 -4.07
N LYS A 49 10.64 2.88 -4.13
CA LYS A 49 11.97 2.82 -4.74
C LYS A 49 11.98 3.10 -6.25
N ILE A 50 10.95 2.67 -6.99
CA ILE A 50 10.79 3.04 -8.40
C ILE A 50 10.66 4.56 -8.53
N ILE A 51 9.85 5.18 -7.68
CA ILE A 51 9.64 6.63 -7.71
C ILE A 51 10.88 7.39 -7.28
N GLU A 52 11.62 6.88 -6.29
CA GLU A 52 12.93 7.44 -5.90
C GLU A 52 13.90 7.50 -7.07
N ASP A 53 14.06 6.39 -7.79
CA ASP A 53 15.02 6.30 -8.89
C ASP A 53 14.56 7.09 -10.12
N LYS A 54 13.24 7.17 -10.36
CA LYS A 54 12.64 8.00 -11.42
C LYS A 54 12.76 9.51 -11.11
N TYR A 55 12.71 9.89 -9.85
CA TYR A 55 12.79 11.28 -9.37
C TYR A 55 13.88 11.44 -8.31
N PRO A 56 15.16 11.47 -8.69
CA PRO A 56 16.29 11.49 -7.76
C PRO A 56 16.36 12.76 -6.90
N ASN A 57 15.77 13.87 -7.38
CA ASN A 57 15.66 15.10 -6.60
C ASN A 57 14.49 15.00 -5.60
N PRO A 58 14.75 14.91 -4.27
CA PRO A 58 13.69 14.73 -3.27
C PRO A 58 12.68 15.90 -3.21
N TYR A 59 13.08 17.10 -3.61
CA TYR A 59 12.19 18.29 -3.61
C TYR A 59 11.09 18.23 -4.67
N ASN A 60 11.31 17.50 -5.76
CA ASN A 60 10.36 17.38 -6.87
C ASN A 60 9.77 15.96 -6.96
N ARG A 61 10.09 15.10 -6.00
CA ARG A 61 9.62 13.72 -5.98
C ARG A 61 8.16 13.67 -5.55
N PRO A 62 7.27 13.07 -6.36
CA PRO A 62 5.90 12.82 -5.95
C PRO A 62 5.87 11.82 -4.79
N GLN A 63 4.87 11.91 -3.94
CA GLN A 63 4.65 10.91 -2.90
C GLN A 63 4.22 9.58 -3.53
N ALA A 64 4.65 8.48 -2.91
CA ALA A 64 4.34 7.13 -3.39
C ALA A 64 3.89 6.24 -2.24
N PHE A 65 3.08 5.23 -2.53
CA PHE A 65 2.83 4.14 -1.61
C PHE A 65 4.01 3.15 -1.62
N ASP A 66 4.16 2.38 -0.55
CA ASP A 66 5.38 1.60 -0.32
C ASP A 66 5.50 0.41 -1.26
N ALA A 67 4.39 -0.30 -1.54
CA ALA A 67 4.42 -1.53 -2.29
C ALA A 67 3.23 -1.74 -3.23
N LEU A 68 3.48 -2.47 -4.33
CA LEU A 68 2.44 -3.06 -5.18
C LEU A 68 2.43 -4.58 -5.01
N TYR A 69 1.24 -5.13 -4.77
CA TYR A 69 1.00 -6.56 -4.83
C TYR A 69 -0.10 -6.86 -5.86
N ILE A 70 0.11 -7.84 -6.72
CA ILE A 70 -0.80 -8.17 -7.81
C ILE A 70 -1.32 -9.58 -7.64
N ASP A 71 -2.65 -9.72 -7.60
CA ASP A 71 -3.33 -11.01 -7.54
C ASP A 71 -4.49 -11.04 -8.54
N GLY A 72 -4.28 -11.76 -9.64
CA GLY A 72 -5.23 -11.78 -10.75
C GLY A 72 -5.45 -10.40 -11.36
N MET A 73 -6.69 -9.93 -11.31
CA MET A 73 -7.09 -8.61 -11.80
C MET A 73 -7.05 -7.52 -10.73
N ASN A 74 -6.61 -7.84 -9.50
CA ASN A 74 -6.52 -6.89 -8.40
C ASN A 74 -5.09 -6.40 -8.25
N VAL A 75 -4.93 -5.08 -8.20
CA VAL A 75 -3.68 -4.38 -7.92
C VAL A 75 -3.80 -3.71 -6.56
N TYR A 76 -3.09 -4.21 -5.58
CA TYR A 76 -3.06 -3.67 -4.23
C TYR A 76 -1.93 -2.66 -4.13
N CYS A 77 -2.29 -1.39 -3.93
CA CYS A 77 -1.39 -0.28 -3.64
C CYS A 77 -1.28 -0.17 -2.12
N ILE A 78 -0.14 -0.53 -1.54
CA ILE A 78 -0.02 -0.75 -0.10
C ILE A 78 0.88 0.31 0.52
N GLU A 79 0.35 0.95 1.55
CA GLU A 79 1.02 1.93 2.39
C GLU A 79 1.12 1.41 3.82
N PHE A 80 2.32 1.38 4.39
CA PHE A 80 2.57 0.97 5.77
C PHE A 80 2.75 2.18 6.69
N LYS A 81 2.02 2.20 7.81
CA LYS A 81 2.07 3.28 8.80
C LYS A 81 2.44 2.76 10.18
N ASN A 82 3.73 2.85 10.51
CA ASN A 82 4.25 2.52 11.84
C ASN A 82 3.97 3.61 12.89
N GLN A 83 3.59 4.79 12.46
CA GLN A 83 3.30 5.92 13.33
C GLN A 83 2.04 5.69 14.18
N LYS A 84 2.05 6.17 15.42
CA LYS A 84 0.87 6.08 16.30
C LYS A 84 -0.32 6.90 15.81
N LYS A 85 -0.06 7.99 15.09
CA LYS A 85 -1.08 8.91 14.53
C LYS A 85 -0.62 9.37 13.15
N PRO A 86 -0.88 8.60 12.10
CA PRO A 86 -0.59 9.03 10.74
C PRO A 86 -1.42 10.28 10.39
N GLU A 87 -0.83 11.20 9.65
CA GLU A 87 -1.54 12.39 9.17
C GLU A 87 -2.38 12.08 7.94
N ASN A 88 -3.64 12.51 7.93
CA ASN A 88 -4.54 12.31 6.80
C ASN A 88 -3.96 12.86 5.49
N ALA A 89 -3.37 14.06 5.54
CA ALA A 89 -2.80 14.71 4.35
C ALA A 89 -1.70 13.88 3.70
N GLU A 90 -0.83 13.25 4.50
CA GLU A 90 0.22 12.38 3.99
C GLU A 90 -0.36 11.13 3.31
N VAL A 91 -1.32 10.46 3.94
CA VAL A 91 -1.95 9.25 3.39
C VAL A 91 -2.70 9.55 2.10
N VAL A 92 -3.42 10.69 2.05
CA VAL A 92 -4.11 11.17 0.86
C VAL A 92 -3.11 11.55 -0.24
N GLY A 93 -2.04 12.25 0.11
CA GLY A 93 -0.99 12.63 -0.84
C GLY A 93 -0.36 11.40 -1.51
N LYS A 94 -0.02 10.37 -0.74
CA LYS A 94 0.50 9.10 -1.26
C LYS A 94 -0.49 8.38 -2.19
N LEU A 95 -1.79 8.41 -1.89
CA LEU A 95 -2.80 7.88 -2.80
C LEU A 95 -2.84 8.66 -4.12
N LEU A 96 -2.94 9.99 -4.05
CA LEU A 96 -3.13 10.83 -5.23
C LEU A 96 -1.91 10.80 -6.16
N ASP A 97 -0.73 11.05 -5.61
CA ASP A 97 0.50 11.08 -6.40
C ASP A 97 0.91 9.69 -6.84
N GLY A 98 0.87 8.70 -5.93
CA GLY A 98 1.22 7.31 -6.23
C GLY A 98 0.34 6.71 -7.32
N LYS A 99 -0.98 6.96 -7.29
CA LYS A 99 -1.88 6.47 -8.34
C LYS A 99 -1.62 7.12 -9.69
N LYS A 100 -1.33 8.43 -9.71
CA LYS A 100 -0.97 9.14 -10.96
C LYS A 100 0.33 8.59 -11.55
N GLU A 101 1.34 8.37 -10.72
CA GLU A 101 2.62 7.81 -11.20
C GLU A 101 2.46 6.35 -11.66
N LEU A 102 1.66 5.55 -10.96
CA LEU A 102 1.33 4.19 -11.40
C LEU A 102 0.64 4.21 -12.77
N ASP A 103 -0.33 5.09 -12.98
CA ASP A 103 -1.03 5.22 -14.27
C ASP A 103 -0.08 5.60 -15.41
N LYS A 104 0.91 6.47 -15.16
CA LYS A 104 1.95 6.80 -16.14
C LYS A 104 2.83 5.58 -16.45
N ILE A 105 3.29 4.88 -15.42
CA ILE A 105 4.11 3.67 -15.58
C ILE A 105 3.37 2.60 -16.38
N LEU A 106 2.10 2.35 -16.08
CA LEU A 106 1.29 1.38 -16.82
C LEU A 106 1.10 1.79 -18.28
N GLY A 107 0.95 3.10 -18.55
CA GLY A 107 0.94 3.64 -19.92
C GLY A 107 2.28 3.46 -20.65
N GLU A 108 3.40 3.70 -19.97
CA GLU A 108 4.75 3.52 -20.52
C GLU A 108 5.03 2.07 -20.94
N ILE A 109 4.49 1.09 -20.20
CA ILE A 109 4.63 -0.35 -20.49
C ILE A 109 3.44 -0.94 -21.25
N ASN A 110 2.56 -0.10 -21.81
CA ASN A 110 1.42 -0.47 -22.64
C ASN A 110 0.41 -1.44 -21.98
N VAL A 111 0.20 -1.33 -20.67
CA VAL A 111 -0.80 -2.10 -19.94
C VAL A 111 -2.14 -1.37 -19.95
N ASN A 112 -3.20 -2.06 -20.39
CA ASN A 112 -4.56 -1.53 -20.32
C ASN A 112 -5.09 -1.57 -18.89
N LYS A 113 -5.02 -0.46 -18.18
CA LYS A 113 -5.41 -0.33 -16.77
C LYS A 113 -6.89 -0.58 -16.50
N GLU A 114 -7.77 -0.35 -17.49
CA GLU A 114 -9.23 -0.51 -17.35
C GLU A 114 -9.66 -1.97 -17.05
N GLN A 115 -8.76 -2.92 -17.27
CA GLN A 115 -9.01 -4.33 -16.98
C GLN A 115 -8.74 -4.70 -15.52
N TYR A 116 -8.17 -3.79 -14.73
CA TYR A 116 -7.72 -4.06 -13.37
C TYR A 116 -8.48 -3.24 -12.33
N LYS A 117 -8.60 -3.82 -11.15
CA LYS A 117 -9.13 -3.13 -9.96
C LYS A 117 -7.97 -2.67 -9.10
N PHE A 118 -7.93 -1.38 -8.86
CA PHE A 118 -6.92 -0.76 -8.00
C PHE A 118 -7.47 -0.59 -6.59
N ILE A 119 -6.76 -1.17 -5.62
CA ILE A 119 -7.19 -1.24 -4.22
C ILE A 119 -6.13 -0.57 -3.36
N TYR A 120 -6.48 0.52 -2.70
CA TYR A 120 -5.56 1.20 -1.78
C TYR A 120 -5.65 0.60 -0.39
N CYS A 121 -4.53 0.11 0.13
CA CYS A 121 -4.44 -0.53 1.44
C CYS A 121 -3.54 0.31 2.36
N VAL A 122 -4.10 0.92 3.39
CA VAL A 122 -3.32 1.56 4.46
C VAL A 122 -3.25 0.59 5.64
N VAL A 123 -2.07 0.03 5.85
CA VAL A 123 -1.79 -0.94 6.91
C VAL A 123 -1.12 -0.23 8.06
N HIS A 124 -1.77 -0.20 9.22
CA HIS A 124 -1.22 0.53 10.37
C HIS A 124 -0.94 -0.37 11.57
N LYS A 125 -0.10 0.13 12.48
CA LYS A 125 0.22 -0.55 13.72
C LYS A 125 -1.03 -0.74 14.56
N ASN A 126 -1.15 -1.92 15.19
CA ASN A 126 -2.27 -2.21 16.07
C ASN A 126 -2.22 -1.29 17.31
N CYS A 127 -3.10 -0.32 17.36
CA CYS A 127 -3.31 0.50 18.54
C CYS A 127 -4.22 -0.28 19.50
N LYS A 128 -3.69 -0.80 20.59
CA LYS A 128 -4.52 -1.41 21.64
C LYS A 128 -5.60 -0.40 22.04
N PRO A 129 -6.90 -0.68 21.84
CA PRO A 129 -7.94 0.27 22.21
C PRO A 129 -7.98 0.39 23.73
N HIS A 130 -7.86 1.60 24.25
CA HIS A 130 -8.39 1.92 25.58
C HIS A 130 -9.87 1.53 25.60
N SER A 131 -10.37 1.01 26.72
CA SER A 131 -11.71 0.43 26.85
C SER A 131 -12.87 1.32 26.32
N PHE A 132 -12.71 2.63 26.31
CA PHE A 132 -13.65 3.62 25.76
C PHE A 132 -13.67 3.64 24.21
N ASN A 133 -12.62 3.18 23.54
CA ASN A 133 -12.48 3.22 22.07
C ASN A 133 -13.03 1.97 21.36
N ARG A 134 -13.49 0.94 22.07
CA ARG A 134 -14.05 -0.26 21.43
C ARG A 134 -15.27 0.05 20.56
N TYR A 135 -16.12 0.98 21.00
CA TYR A 135 -17.31 1.38 20.25
C TYR A 135 -16.93 2.22 19.01
N LYS A 136 -15.97 3.13 19.19
CA LYS A 136 -15.43 3.96 18.09
C LYS A 136 -14.70 3.13 17.05
N CYS A 137 -13.89 2.15 17.47
CA CYS A 137 -13.24 1.18 16.58
C CYS A 137 -14.24 0.27 15.84
N GLY A 138 -15.41 -0.01 16.40
CA GLY A 138 -16.48 -0.76 15.72
C GLY A 138 -17.07 0.03 14.54
N ILE A 139 -17.37 1.30 14.77
CA ILE A 139 -17.93 2.21 13.74
C ILE A 139 -16.88 2.59 12.68
N GLU A 140 -15.63 2.79 13.10
CA GLU A 140 -14.53 3.08 12.17
C GLU A 140 -14.14 1.91 11.27
N LYS A 141 -14.53 0.68 11.59
CA LYS A 141 -14.31 -0.51 10.75
C LYS A 141 -15.19 -0.57 9.51
N GLU A 142 -16.29 0.15 9.50
CA GLU A 142 -17.24 0.16 8.37
C GLU A 142 -16.94 1.26 7.34
N ALA A 143 -16.09 2.24 7.68
CA ALA A 143 -15.70 3.32 6.79
C ALA A 143 -14.18 3.46 6.67
N PRO A 144 -13.65 3.73 5.48
CA PRO A 144 -12.22 4.02 5.32
C PRO A 144 -11.78 5.17 6.22
N ARG A 145 -10.66 4.98 6.95
CA ARG A 145 -10.02 6.05 7.72
C ARG A 145 -9.35 7.06 6.80
N PHE A 146 -8.77 8.09 7.38
CA PHE A 146 -7.92 9.08 6.69
C PHE A 146 -8.65 9.90 5.62
N ALA A 147 -9.97 10.12 5.76
CA ALA A 147 -10.79 10.86 4.80
C ALA A 147 -10.71 10.30 3.35
N LEU A 148 -10.51 9.00 3.21
CA LEU A 148 -10.31 8.36 1.91
C LEU A 148 -11.62 7.98 1.20
N ALA A 149 -12.75 8.00 1.89
CA ALA A 149 -14.03 7.53 1.34
C ALA A 149 -14.45 8.26 0.06
N GLU A 150 -14.14 9.55 -0.07
CA GLU A 150 -14.47 10.35 -1.25
C GLU A 150 -13.77 9.83 -2.51
N TYR A 151 -12.52 9.34 -2.40
CA TYR A 151 -11.75 8.84 -3.54
C TYR A 151 -12.27 7.53 -4.10
N LYS A 152 -12.90 6.72 -3.26
CA LYS A 152 -13.66 5.55 -3.71
C LYS A 152 -14.99 5.96 -4.35
N ASN A 153 -15.72 6.89 -3.72
CA ASN A 153 -17.03 7.31 -4.18
C ASN A 153 -17.00 8.02 -5.53
N ASN A 154 -15.94 8.75 -5.83
CA ASN A 154 -15.74 9.44 -7.10
C ASN A 154 -15.04 8.60 -8.18
N GLY A 155 -14.74 7.34 -7.89
CA GLY A 155 -14.12 6.40 -8.83
C GLY A 155 -12.64 6.62 -9.10
N PHE A 156 -11.93 7.38 -8.24
CA PHE A 156 -10.48 7.56 -8.37
C PHE A 156 -9.72 6.26 -8.06
N ILE A 157 -10.24 5.46 -7.15
CA ILE A 157 -9.75 4.13 -6.77
C ILE A 157 -10.94 3.18 -6.57
N ASP A 158 -10.81 1.91 -6.93
CA ASP A 158 -11.94 0.97 -6.90
C ASP A 158 -12.32 0.52 -5.50
N ASP A 159 -11.33 0.36 -4.61
CA ASP A 159 -11.60 -0.01 -3.22
C ASP A 159 -10.52 0.51 -2.28
N ILE A 160 -10.86 0.62 -0.98
CA ILE A 160 -9.97 1.15 0.06
C ILE A 160 -10.10 0.31 1.32
N TYR A 161 -8.96 -0.13 1.86
CA TYR A 161 -8.86 -0.81 3.14
C TYR A 161 -7.91 -0.04 4.06
N THR A 162 -8.39 0.30 5.26
CA THR A 162 -7.59 0.98 6.28
C THR A 162 -7.61 0.14 7.55
N GLU A 163 -6.64 -0.77 7.69
CA GLU A 163 -6.70 -1.85 8.65
C GLU A 163 -5.45 -1.92 9.52
N ASP A 164 -5.60 -2.44 10.74
CA ASP A 164 -4.42 -2.86 11.49
C ASP A 164 -3.75 -4.08 10.84
N VAL A 165 -2.46 -4.26 11.12
CA VAL A 165 -1.65 -5.32 10.50
C VAL A 165 -2.23 -6.73 10.68
N ASN A 166 -2.85 -7.02 11.83
CA ASN A 166 -3.42 -8.35 12.08
C ASN A 166 -4.67 -8.59 11.23
N PHE A 167 -5.51 -7.54 11.07
CA PHE A 167 -6.70 -7.63 10.24
C PHE A 167 -6.32 -7.68 8.77
N PHE A 168 -5.36 -6.86 8.34
CA PHE A 168 -4.80 -6.90 6.98
C PHE A 168 -4.33 -8.30 6.63
N THR A 169 -3.51 -8.93 7.48
CA THR A 169 -3.03 -10.31 7.30
C THR A 169 -4.17 -11.29 7.08
N LYS A 170 -5.21 -11.24 7.93
CA LYS A 170 -6.38 -12.13 7.79
C LYS A 170 -7.15 -11.91 6.50
N GLN A 171 -7.38 -10.65 6.10
CA GLN A 171 -8.09 -10.31 4.87
C GLN A 171 -7.28 -10.67 3.63
N PHE A 172 -5.97 -10.42 3.67
CA PHE A 172 -5.05 -10.81 2.60
C PHE A 172 -5.13 -12.32 2.36
N ASN A 173 -4.96 -13.14 3.41
CA ASN A 173 -5.01 -14.60 3.32
C ASN A 173 -6.36 -15.09 2.77
N LYS A 174 -7.46 -14.46 3.19
CA LYS A 174 -8.80 -14.80 2.73
C LYS A 174 -9.03 -14.45 1.26
N LYS A 175 -8.53 -13.28 0.81
CA LYS A 175 -8.80 -12.76 -0.54
C LYS A 175 -7.87 -13.32 -1.60
N THR A 176 -6.62 -13.54 -1.26
CA THR A 176 -5.59 -13.97 -2.23
C THR A 176 -5.32 -15.48 -2.19
N SER A 177 -5.88 -16.21 -1.22
CA SER A 177 -5.54 -17.62 -0.95
C SER A 177 -4.04 -17.85 -0.74
N LYS A 178 -3.30 -16.81 -0.36
CA LYS A 178 -1.87 -16.84 -0.02
C LYS A 178 -1.71 -16.69 1.48
N GLU A 179 -0.70 -17.32 2.05
CA GLU A 179 -0.38 -17.17 3.47
C GLU A 179 0.57 -15.98 3.66
N LEU A 180 0.10 -14.95 4.36
CA LEU A 180 0.91 -13.82 4.79
C LEU A 180 1.14 -13.92 6.30
N LYS A 181 2.36 -13.66 6.75
CA LYS A 181 2.79 -13.77 8.16
C LYS A 181 3.34 -12.43 8.65
N CYS A 182 2.48 -11.45 8.86
CA CYS A 182 2.86 -10.20 9.53
C CYS A 182 2.63 -10.30 11.09
#